data_749a9e0aa8ec31d7916802ea20a23ea0
#
_entry.id   749a9e0aa8ec31d7916802ea20a23ea0
#
_cell.length_a   1.000
_cell.length_b   1.000
_cell.length_c   1.000
_cell.angle_alpha   90.00
_cell.angle_beta   90.00
_cell.angle_gamma   90.00
#
_symmetry.space_group_name_H-M   'P 1'
#
loop_
_entity.id
_entity.type
_entity.pdbx_description
1 polymer ?
#
loop_
_entity_poly.entity_id
_entity_poly.type
_entity_poly.pdbx_seq_one_letter_code
_entity_poly.pdbx_strand_id
1 'polypeptide(L)'
;MKKINVLLCAAILLLTITLKAEILFEGYYKVTQFKKHIGFLVLRHEIDEKNKNFKTTSLIKLGKAGFDLTESYQAVSDSELAPLSISYLAAGDRKTKTIDVKFKNSKMLGTVVEDGKKTKIDEKTTKGVFLSSALYYLMLQSKEGLKTGSKFDYAAITEEGPVVMKGTVDVDKKMISQGSLQLLKITNNFAGSEYTNLVTTRGEVISAVTPATSIESELVKNKTEATEGVKLKAGTLEKIFGKAPAGQTNIYHTKGN
;
A
#
# COMPACT_ATOMS: atom_id res chain seq x y z
N MET A 1 32.80 36.70 -54.67
CA MET A 1 32.65 35.33 -54.18
C MET A 1 32.17 35.38 -52.74
N LYS A 2 30.87 35.15 -52.50
CA LYS A 2 30.25 35.15 -51.14
C LYS A 2 30.34 33.75 -50.56
N LYS A 3 30.98 33.65 -49.37
CA LYS A 3 31.01 32.38 -48.58
C LYS A 3 29.69 32.24 -47.83
N ILE A 4 28.96 31.20 -48.16
CA ILE A 4 27.75 30.80 -47.44
C ILE A 4 28.20 29.93 -46.24
N ASN A 5 28.04 30.51 -45.03
CA ASN A 5 28.19 29.72 -43.78
C ASN A 5 26.90 28.99 -43.53
N VAL A 6 26.95 27.65 -43.71
CA VAL A 6 25.88 26.73 -43.30
C VAL A 6 26.03 26.47 -41.82
N LEU A 7 25.18 27.13 -41.02
CA LEU A 7 25.06 26.85 -39.59
C LEU A 7 24.23 25.57 -39.39
N LEU A 8 24.91 24.46 -39.11
CA LEU A 8 24.28 23.21 -38.80
C LEU A 8 23.72 23.24 -37.38
N CYS A 9 22.45 23.64 -37.23
CA CYS A 9 21.73 23.52 -35.96
C CYS A 9 21.45 22.04 -35.69
N ALA A 10 22.34 21.38 -34.94
CA ALA A 10 22.07 20.08 -34.35
C ALA A 10 21.02 20.26 -33.24
N ALA A 11 19.75 20.04 -33.59
CA ALA A 11 18.67 19.92 -32.59
C ALA A 11 18.90 18.62 -31.84
N ILE A 12 19.55 18.69 -30.69
CA ILE A 12 19.60 17.60 -29.70
C ILE A 12 18.19 17.51 -29.13
N LEU A 13 17.39 16.60 -29.69
CA LEU A 13 16.17 16.13 -29.04
C LEU A 13 16.59 15.42 -27.75
N LEU A 14 16.58 16.17 -26.65
CA LEU A 14 16.59 15.61 -25.30
C LEU A 14 15.27 14.85 -25.16
N LEU A 15 15.27 13.56 -25.52
CA LEU A 15 14.29 12.59 -25.09
C LEU A 15 14.39 12.54 -23.56
N THR A 16 13.59 13.35 -22.88
CA THR A 16 13.32 13.18 -21.46
C THR A 16 12.60 11.84 -21.31
N ILE A 17 13.37 10.77 -21.11
CA ILE A 17 12.83 9.48 -20.66
C ILE A 17 12.25 9.77 -19.29
N THR A 18 10.95 10.03 -19.23
CA THR A 18 10.21 9.99 -17.98
C THR A 18 10.25 8.55 -17.51
N LEU A 19 11.21 8.23 -16.64
CA LEU A 19 11.28 6.95 -15.95
C LEU A 19 9.94 6.74 -15.23
N LYS A 20 9.15 5.85 -15.77
CA LYS A 20 7.80 5.56 -15.30
C LYS A 20 7.92 4.46 -14.26
N ALA A 21 7.33 4.67 -13.08
CA ALA A 21 7.24 3.60 -12.10
C ALA A 21 6.42 2.43 -12.68
N GLU A 22 6.89 1.20 -12.46
CA GLU A 22 6.16 -0.01 -12.80
C GLU A 22 5.10 -0.27 -11.73
N ILE A 23 3.83 -0.27 -12.11
CA ILE A 23 2.73 -0.59 -11.21
C ILE A 23 2.62 -2.11 -11.12
N LEU A 24 2.95 -2.67 -9.95
CA LEU A 24 2.83 -4.10 -9.67
C LEU A 24 1.39 -4.50 -9.36
N PHE A 25 0.69 -3.64 -8.63
CA PHE A 25 -0.70 -3.83 -8.22
C PHE A 25 -1.40 -2.49 -8.08
N GLU A 26 -2.66 -2.44 -8.51
CA GLU A 26 -3.54 -1.31 -8.27
C GLU A 26 -4.98 -1.81 -8.18
N GLY A 27 -5.66 -1.52 -7.05
CA GLY A 27 -7.00 -1.99 -6.81
C GLY A 27 -7.86 -1.06 -5.98
N TYR A 28 -9.17 -1.17 -6.19
CA TYR A 28 -10.21 -0.57 -5.37
C TYR A 28 -10.87 -1.65 -4.53
N TYR A 29 -11.05 -1.37 -3.26
CA TYR A 29 -11.71 -2.27 -2.32
C TYR A 29 -12.98 -1.61 -1.78
N LYS A 30 -14.04 -2.36 -1.73
CA LYS A 30 -15.24 -2.01 -0.97
C LYS A 30 -14.99 -2.33 0.49
N VAL A 31 -15.23 -1.37 1.39
CA VAL A 31 -15.09 -1.57 2.84
C VAL A 31 -16.47 -1.69 3.45
N THR A 32 -16.67 -2.76 4.20
CA THR A 32 -17.92 -3.04 4.91
C THR A 32 -17.67 -3.23 6.40
N GLN A 33 -18.68 -2.98 7.22
CA GLN A 33 -18.76 -3.39 8.61
C GLN A 33 -20.12 -4.00 8.86
N PHE A 34 -20.17 -5.19 9.50
CA PHE A 34 -21.41 -5.97 9.67
C PHE A 34 -22.21 -6.07 8.35
N LYS A 35 -21.49 -6.34 7.23
CA LYS A 35 -22.05 -6.41 5.85
C LYS A 35 -22.63 -5.10 5.31
N LYS A 36 -22.56 -3.98 6.03
CA LYS A 36 -22.99 -2.67 5.53
C LYS A 36 -21.80 -1.96 4.89
N HIS A 37 -21.99 -1.43 3.68
CA HIS A 37 -20.97 -0.62 3.00
C HIS A 37 -20.73 0.67 3.79
N ILE A 38 -19.50 0.88 4.25
CA ILE A 38 -19.09 2.05 5.05
C ILE A 38 -18.10 2.95 4.34
N GLY A 39 -17.41 2.45 3.29
CA GLY A 39 -16.38 3.22 2.60
C GLY A 39 -15.62 2.41 1.57
N PHE A 40 -14.47 2.93 1.16
CA PHE A 40 -13.59 2.26 0.21
C PHE A 40 -12.11 2.45 0.58
N LEU A 41 -11.28 1.53 0.06
CA LEU A 41 -9.83 1.62 0.07
C LEU A 41 -9.32 1.61 -1.38
N VAL A 42 -8.30 2.41 -1.66
CA VAL A 42 -7.50 2.34 -2.89
C VAL A 42 -6.07 2.01 -2.50
N LEU A 43 -5.50 1.00 -3.13
CA LEU A 43 -4.15 0.54 -2.87
C LEU A 43 -3.36 0.44 -4.17
N ARG A 44 -2.11 0.93 -4.17
CA ARG A 44 -1.15 0.78 -5.25
C ARG A 44 0.20 0.35 -4.70
N HIS A 45 0.78 -0.67 -5.33
CA HIS A 45 2.19 -1.05 -5.16
C HIS A 45 2.91 -0.79 -6.47
N GLU A 46 4.05 -0.12 -6.39
CA GLU A 46 4.86 0.24 -7.56
C GLU A 46 6.36 0.12 -7.26
N ILE A 47 7.16 -0.14 -8.30
CA ILE A 47 8.62 -0.09 -8.24
C ILE A 47 9.10 1.12 -9.04
N ASP A 48 9.89 1.98 -8.41
CA ASP A 48 10.63 3.03 -9.09
C ASP A 48 11.75 2.38 -9.94
N GLU A 49 11.67 2.53 -11.27
CA GLU A 49 12.63 1.89 -12.18
C GLU A 49 14.07 2.36 -11.97
N LYS A 50 14.26 3.60 -11.52
CA LYS A 50 15.58 4.20 -11.33
C LYS A 50 16.27 3.68 -10.08
N ASN A 51 15.57 3.73 -8.96
CA ASN A 51 16.15 3.42 -7.65
C ASN A 51 15.81 2.01 -7.18
N LYS A 52 14.94 1.30 -7.93
CA LYS A 52 14.38 -0.02 -7.55
C LYS A 52 13.66 0.01 -6.19
N ASN A 53 13.21 1.19 -5.76
CA ASN A 53 12.46 1.32 -4.52
C ASN A 53 11.05 0.77 -4.68
N PHE A 54 10.63 -0.02 -3.71
CA PHE A 54 9.23 -0.46 -3.59
C PHE A 54 8.42 0.61 -2.87
N LYS A 55 7.32 1.03 -3.46
CA LYS A 55 6.45 2.05 -2.89
C LYS A 55 5.03 1.54 -2.79
N THR A 56 4.44 1.68 -1.62
CA THR A 56 3.01 1.49 -1.38
C THR A 56 2.34 2.85 -1.18
N THR A 57 1.24 3.08 -1.87
CA THR A 57 0.36 4.23 -1.66
C THR A 57 -1.05 3.73 -1.37
N SER A 58 -1.65 4.23 -0.30
CA SER A 58 -3.00 3.85 0.14
C SER A 58 -3.85 5.08 0.43
N LEU A 59 -5.15 4.96 0.17
CA LEU A 59 -6.19 5.87 0.63
C LEU A 59 -7.39 5.06 1.12
N ILE A 60 -7.78 5.26 2.38
CA ILE A 60 -9.05 4.79 2.94
C ILE A 60 -9.98 5.99 3.10
N LYS A 61 -11.21 5.87 2.63
CA LYS A 61 -12.30 6.81 2.93
C LYS A 61 -13.49 6.06 3.48
N LEU A 62 -13.78 6.28 4.75
CA LEU A 62 -15.04 5.89 5.37
C LEU A 62 -15.94 7.14 5.42
N GLY A 63 -17.17 7.01 4.95
CA GLY A 63 -18.06 8.18 4.80
C GLY A 63 -19.54 7.80 4.80
N LYS A 64 -19.87 6.60 5.32
CA LYS A 64 -21.25 6.09 5.43
C LYS A 64 -21.45 5.47 6.82
N ALA A 65 -22.71 5.26 7.21
CA ALA A 65 -23.11 4.64 8.47
C ALA A 65 -22.52 5.32 9.74
N GLY A 66 -22.36 6.65 9.71
CA GLY A 66 -21.82 7.43 10.84
C GLY A 66 -20.31 7.56 10.88
N PHE A 67 -19.60 6.95 9.93
CA PHE A 67 -18.13 7.13 9.81
C PHE A 67 -17.81 8.41 9.04
N ASP A 68 -16.78 9.13 9.48
CA ASP A 68 -16.10 10.18 8.72
C ASP A 68 -14.60 10.11 8.97
N LEU A 69 -13.93 9.28 8.18
CA LEU A 69 -12.47 9.10 8.22
C LEU A 69 -11.91 9.19 6.80
N THR A 70 -10.85 9.95 6.65
CA THR A 70 -9.98 9.90 5.46
C THR A 70 -8.57 9.63 5.94
N GLU A 71 -7.99 8.54 5.47
CA GLU A 71 -6.65 8.12 5.85
C GLU A 71 -5.86 7.81 4.58
N SER A 72 -4.62 8.25 4.54
CA SER A 72 -3.72 7.95 3.43
C SER A 72 -2.29 7.80 3.90
N TYR A 73 -1.52 6.95 3.22
CA TYR A 73 -0.09 6.88 3.43
C TYR A 73 0.68 6.63 2.14
N GLN A 74 1.95 6.99 2.19
CA GLN A 74 2.98 6.54 1.26
C GLN A 74 4.10 5.92 2.08
N ALA A 75 4.41 4.67 1.79
CA ALA A 75 5.45 3.89 2.43
C ALA A 75 6.48 3.50 1.36
N VAL A 76 7.75 3.81 1.59
CA VAL A 76 8.82 3.54 0.63
C VAL A 76 9.86 2.64 1.29
N SER A 77 10.24 1.58 0.59
CA SER A 77 11.30 0.64 0.96
C SER A 77 12.33 0.53 -0.17
N ASP A 78 13.51 0.04 0.12
CA ASP A 78 14.49 -0.31 -0.90
C ASP A 78 14.14 -1.64 -1.61
N SER A 79 15.03 -2.12 -2.48
CA SER A 79 14.85 -3.37 -3.23
C SER A 79 14.80 -4.63 -2.37
N GLU A 80 15.31 -4.57 -1.14
CA GLU A 80 15.28 -5.66 -0.15
C GLU A 80 14.11 -5.48 0.84
N LEU A 81 13.21 -4.52 0.57
CA LEU A 81 12.07 -4.12 1.39
C LEU A 81 12.45 -3.52 2.75
N ALA A 82 13.71 -3.09 2.95
CA ALA A 82 14.08 -2.32 4.14
C ALA A 82 13.47 -0.91 4.10
N PRO A 83 12.92 -0.39 5.23
CA PRO A 83 12.23 0.88 5.26
C PRO A 83 13.11 2.08 4.86
N LEU A 84 12.59 2.98 4.02
CA LEU A 84 13.22 4.25 3.67
C LEU A 84 12.42 5.46 4.19
N SER A 85 11.10 5.45 4.05
CA SER A 85 10.24 6.53 4.56
C SER A 85 8.78 6.12 4.72
N ILE A 86 8.09 6.84 5.62
CA ILE A 86 6.64 6.83 5.79
C ILE A 86 6.16 8.27 5.79
N SER A 87 5.10 8.54 5.01
CA SER A 87 4.29 9.75 5.11
C SER A 87 2.84 9.32 5.28
N TYR A 88 2.20 9.73 6.36
CA TYR A 88 0.84 9.34 6.74
C TYR A 88 0.00 10.55 7.10
N LEU A 89 -1.26 10.50 6.73
CA LEU A 89 -2.27 11.51 7.07
C LEU A 89 -3.58 10.80 7.41
N ALA A 90 -4.12 11.08 8.58
CA ALA A 90 -5.51 10.78 8.92
C ALA A 90 -6.25 12.05 9.30
N ALA A 91 -7.52 12.12 8.89
CA ALA A 91 -8.43 13.20 9.23
C ALA A 91 -9.86 12.64 9.38
N GLY A 92 -10.51 12.91 10.51
CA GLY A 92 -11.87 12.49 10.79
C GLY A 92 -12.32 12.92 12.18
N ASP A 93 -13.63 13.08 12.38
CA ASP A 93 -14.25 13.42 13.67
C ASP A 93 -13.53 14.54 14.45
N ARG A 94 -13.07 15.60 13.74
CA ARG A 94 -12.31 16.75 14.25
C ARG A 94 -10.89 16.42 14.72
N LYS A 95 -10.40 15.21 14.49
CA LYS A 95 -9.03 14.79 14.79
C LYS A 95 -8.21 14.73 13.52
N THR A 96 -6.95 15.11 13.64
CA THR A 96 -5.97 15.01 12.56
C THR A 96 -4.69 14.40 13.08
N LYS A 97 -4.10 13.51 12.28
CA LYS A 97 -2.79 12.94 12.57
C LYS A 97 -1.95 12.94 11.31
N THR A 98 -0.73 13.46 11.40
CA THR A 98 0.26 13.34 10.34
C THR A 98 1.54 12.72 10.89
N ILE A 99 2.17 11.89 10.07
CA ILE A 99 3.45 11.28 10.36
C ILE A 99 4.36 11.51 9.16
N ASP A 100 5.58 11.95 9.41
CA ASP A 100 6.64 12.06 8.42
C ASP A 100 7.93 11.50 9.02
N VAL A 101 8.35 10.34 8.52
CA VAL A 101 9.47 9.56 9.05
C VAL A 101 10.39 9.13 7.92
N LYS A 102 11.70 9.22 8.18
CA LYS A 102 12.77 8.69 7.35
C LYS A 102 13.62 7.70 8.14
N PHE A 103 14.08 6.67 7.46
CA PHE A 103 14.96 5.65 8.02
C PHE A 103 16.38 5.86 7.52
N LYS A 104 17.33 6.01 8.45
CA LYS A 104 18.73 6.23 8.12
C LYS A 104 19.62 5.70 9.25
N ASN A 105 20.67 4.95 8.90
CA ASN A 105 21.67 4.45 9.86
C ASN A 105 21.03 3.70 11.05
N SER A 106 20.11 2.77 10.77
CA SER A 106 19.37 2.01 11.77
C SER A 106 18.60 2.90 12.77
N LYS A 107 18.17 4.06 12.34
CA LYS A 107 17.33 4.99 13.09
C LYS A 107 16.09 5.37 12.31
N MET A 108 15.02 5.57 13.03
CA MET A 108 13.76 6.15 12.60
C MET A 108 13.73 7.60 13.07
N LEU A 109 13.73 8.55 12.13
CA LEU A 109 13.84 9.97 12.39
C LEU A 109 12.66 10.71 11.78
N GLY A 110 11.95 11.51 12.56
CA GLY A 110 10.80 12.22 12.01
C GLY A 110 9.93 12.94 13.02
N THR A 111 8.67 13.13 12.66
CA THR A 111 7.69 13.80 13.49
C THR A 111 6.31 13.17 13.36
N VAL A 112 5.58 13.15 14.48
CA VAL A 112 4.13 12.95 14.54
C VAL A 112 3.50 14.27 14.95
N VAL A 113 2.46 14.70 14.25
CA VAL A 113 1.59 15.80 14.67
C VAL A 113 0.19 15.24 14.85
N GLU A 114 -0.33 15.27 16.05
CA GLU A 114 -1.66 14.81 16.40
C GLU A 114 -2.41 15.95 17.07
N ASP A 115 -3.52 16.37 16.46
CA ASP A 115 -4.37 17.49 16.91
C ASP A 115 -3.56 18.77 17.20
N GLY A 116 -2.55 19.05 16.34
CA GLY A 116 -1.66 20.21 16.46
C GLY A 116 -0.47 20.02 17.41
N LYS A 117 -0.44 18.94 18.22
CA LYS A 117 0.69 18.63 19.10
C LYS A 117 1.77 17.89 18.31
N LYS A 118 2.95 18.47 18.23
CA LYS A 118 4.11 17.90 17.55
C LYS A 118 4.98 17.08 18.50
N THR A 119 5.27 15.83 18.12
CA THR A 119 6.20 14.92 18.82
C THR A 119 7.33 14.54 17.85
N LYS A 120 8.57 14.64 18.30
CA LYS A 120 9.76 14.20 17.54
C LYS A 120 9.96 12.71 17.73
N ILE A 121 10.34 12.02 16.64
CA ILE A 121 10.78 10.64 16.65
C ILE A 121 12.30 10.62 16.42
N ASP A 122 13.04 9.93 17.28
CA ASP A 122 14.47 9.60 17.12
C ASP A 122 14.70 8.26 17.84
N GLU A 123 14.35 7.18 17.14
CA GLU A 123 14.37 5.83 17.71
C GLU A 123 15.28 4.91 16.90
N LYS A 124 15.89 3.94 17.57
CA LYS A 124 16.66 2.90 16.91
C LYS A 124 15.73 1.87 16.26
N THR A 125 16.07 1.43 15.07
CA THR A 125 15.42 0.30 14.40
C THR A 125 16.34 -0.91 14.40
N THR A 126 15.77 -2.10 14.44
CA THR A 126 16.53 -3.36 14.32
C THR A 126 16.67 -3.76 12.85
N LYS A 127 17.72 -4.49 12.53
CA LYS A 127 17.92 -5.09 11.20
C LYS A 127 16.79 -6.10 10.90
N GLY A 128 16.31 -6.14 9.67
CA GLY A 128 15.27 -7.07 9.22
C GLY A 128 13.84 -6.61 9.50
N VAL A 129 13.65 -5.38 10.02
CA VAL A 129 12.32 -4.75 10.10
C VAL A 129 11.93 -4.21 8.73
N PHE A 130 10.66 -4.32 8.38
CA PHE A 130 10.08 -3.81 7.13
C PHE A 130 8.79 -3.03 7.39
N LEU A 131 8.19 -2.43 6.35
CA LEU A 131 6.91 -1.73 6.45
C LEU A 131 5.75 -2.72 6.31
N SER A 132 4.74 -2.64 7.16
CA SER A 132 3.67 -3.65 7.25
C SER A 132 2.94 -3.89 5.93
N SER A 133 2.82 -2.84 5.11
CA SER A 133 2.21 -2.90 3.78
C SER A 133 2.98 -3.76 2.75
N ALA A 134 4.24 -4.12 3.02
CA ALA A 134 5.07 -4.93 2.15
C ALA A 134 5.06 -6.44 2.50
N LEU A 135 4.27 -6.88 3.50
CA LEU A 135 4.33 -8.23 4.07
C LEU A 135 4.29 -9.35 3.01
N TYR A 136 3.33 -9.33 2.10
CA TYR A 136 3.19 -10.41 1.12
C TYR A 136 4.30 -10.41 0.07
N TYR A 137 4.85 -9.25 -0.27
CA TYR A 137 6.03 -9.15 -1.14
C TYR A 137 7.29 -9.66 -0.45
N LEU A 138 7.44 -9.40 0.87
CA LEU A 138 8.51 -9.99 1.66
C LEU A 138 8.40 -11.52 1.72
N MET A 139 7.19 -12.06 1.89
CA MET A 139 6.97 -13.50 1.85
C MET A 139 7.32 -14.10 0.49
N LEU A 140 6.97 -13.43 -0.62
CA LEU A 140 7.35 -13.86 -1.98
C LEU A 140 8.86 -13.91 -2.18
N GLN A 141 9.62 -13.02 -1.55
CA GLN A 141 11.08 -12.98 -1.61
C GLN A 141 11.75 -13.95 -0.62
N SER A 142 11.02 -14.44 0.38
CA SER A 142 11.56 -15.33 1.41
C SER A 142 11.79 -16.75 0.89
N LYS A 143 12.67 -17.50 1.56
CA LYS A 143 12.97 -18.90 1.23
C LYS A 143 11.73 -19.79 1.38
N GLU A 144 10.90 -19.54 2.38
CA GLU A 144 9.65 -20.24 2.66
C GLU A 144 8.63 -19.99 1.55
N GLY A 145 8.62 -18.79 0.99
CA GLY A 145 7.71 -18.35 -0.04
C GLY A 145 6.28 -18.17 0.44
N LEU A 146 5.46 -17.55 -0.39
CA LEU A 146 4.01 -17.40 -0.19
C LEU A 146 3.30 -18.63 -0.78
N LYS A 147 3.12 -19.68 0.03
CA LYS A 147 2.52 -20.97 -0.39
C LYS A 147 1.75 -21.64 0.74
N THR A 148 0.95 -22.62 0.40
CA THR A 148 0.17 -23.40 1.38
C THR A 148 1.05 -24.03 2.47
N GLY A 149 0.62 -23.88 3.72
CA GLY A 149 1.32 -24.42 4.90
C GLY A 149 2.54 -23.62 5.35
N SER A 150 2.87 -22.48 4.69
CA SER A 150 3.95 -21.60 5.16
C SER A 150 3.59 -20.95 6.49
N LYS A 151 4.62 -20.80 7.33
CA LYS A 151 4.58 -19.99 8.55
C LYS A 151 5.68 -18.96 8.51
N PHE A 152 5.39 -17.76 8.99
CA PHE A 152 6.34 -16.66 8.90
C PHE A 152 6.26 -15.78 10.14
N ASP A 153 7.34 -15.71 10.91
CA ASP A 153 7.50 -14.79 12.04
C ASP A 153 8.23 -13.54 11.54
N TYR A 154 7.74 -12.37 11.93
CA TYR A 154 8.30 -11.13 11.43
C TYR A 154 8.28 -9.99 12.44
N ALA A 155 9.00 -8.91 12.12
CA ALA A 155 8.91 -7.63 12.79
C ALA A 155 8.67 -6.53 11.75
N ALA A 156 7.61 -5.75 11.91
CA ALA A 156 7.25 -4.70 10.99
C ALA A 156 6.90 -3.40 11.72
N ILE A 157 6.89 -2.31 10.95
CA ILE A 157 6.45 -0.98 11.39
C ILE A 157 5.12 -0.71 10.70
N THR A 158 4.11 -0.30 11.47
CA THR A 158 2.84 0.16 10.92
C THR A 158 2.98 1.59 10.41
N GLU A 159 2.27 1.91 9.35
CA GLU A 159 2.30 3.23 8.73
C GLU A 159 1.57 4.29 9.56
N GLU A 160 0.52 3.88 10.30
CA GLU A 160 -0.28 4.73 11.18
C GLU A 160 0.34 4.97 12.56
N GLY A 161 1.36 4.20 12.92
CA GLY A 161 2.09 4.33 14.18
C GLY A 161 3.49 3.80 14.02
N PRO A 162 4.52 4.65 13.85
CA PRO A 162 5.87 4.21 13.53
C PRO A 162 6.55 3.54 14.73
N VAL A 163 6.04 2.36 15.09
CA VAL A 163 6.53 1.50 16.17
C VAL A 163 6.80 0.11 15.61
N VAL A 164 7.93 -0.47 16.01
CA VAL A 164 8.27 -1.86 15.64
C VAL A 164 7.40 -2.83 16.42
N MET A 165 6.67 -3.67 15.72
CA MET A 165 5.82 -4.70 16.30
C MET A 165 6.16 -6.07 15.71
N LYS A 166 5.99 -7.12 16.51
CA LYS A 166 6.12 -8.50 16.05
C LYS A 166 4.79 -9.00 15.52
N GLY A 167 4.87 -9.87 14.54
CA GLY A 167 3.72 -10.54 13.96
C GLY A 167 4.04 -11.97 13.53
N THR A 168 2.98 -12.74 13.28
CA THR A 168 3.05 -14.10 12.78
C THR A 168 2.05 -14.30 11.65
N VAL A 169 2.45 -15.05 10.64
CA VAL A 169 1.59 -15.46 9.53
C VAL A 169 1.51 -16.98 9.49
N ASP A 170 0.29 -17.50 9.41
CA ASP A 170 -0.02 -18.87 9.10
C ASP A 170 -0.80 -18.92 7.78
N VAL A 171 -0.28 -19.65 6.79
CA VAL A 171 -0.97 -19.92 5.53
C VAL A 171 -1.64 -21.30 5.61
N ASP A 172 -2.93 -21.37 5.32
CA ASP A 172 -3.68 -22.64 5.35
C ASP A 172 -3.02 -23.69 4.44
N LYS A 173 -3.15 -24.97 4.81
CA LYS A 173 -2.58 -26.10 4.06
C LYS A 173 -3.27 -26.36 2.72
N LYS A 174 -4.43 -25.76 2.48
CA LYS A 174 -5.23 -25.92 1.27
C LYS A 174 -5.61 -24.55 0.71
N MET A 175 -5.59 -24.44 -0.61
CA MET A 175 -6.14 -23.27 -1.29
C MET A 175 -7.67 -23.27 -1.23
N ILE A 176 -8.26 -22.08 -1.29
CA ILE A 176 -9.70 -21.86 -1.39
C ILE A 176 -10.02 -21.46 -2.82
N SER A 177 -11.05 -22.09 -3.40
CA SER A 177 -11.57 -21.69 -4.72
C SER A 177 -12.65 -20.61 -4.54
N GLN A 178 -12.49 -19.46 -5.20
CA GLN A 178 -13.49 -18.41 -5.29
C GLN A 178 -13.72 -18.08 -6.77
N GLY A 179 -14.79 -18.63 -7.35
CA GLY A 179 -14.98 -18.60 -8.80
C GLY A 179 -13.83 -19.30 -9.53
N SER A 180 -13.16 -18.62 -10.45
CA SER A 180 -11.98 -19.11 -11.16
C SER A 180 -10.67 -18.91 -10.40
N LEU A 181 -10.66 -18.24 -9.26
CA LEU A 181 -9.46 -17.93 -8.50
C LEU A 181 -9.12 -19.05 -7.52
N GLN A 182 -7.83 -19.36 -7.43
CA GLN A 182 -7.26 -20.19 -6.36
C GLN A 182 -6.52 -19.28 -5.39
N LEU A 183 -6.97 -19.23 -4.14
CA LEU A 183 -6.52 -18.28 -3.15
C LEU A 183 -5.90 -18.96 -1.93
N LEU A 184 -4.87 -18.35 -1.39
CA LEU A 184 -4.31 -18.71 -0.09
C LEU A 184 -5.14 -18.03 1.00
N LYS A 185 -5.62 -18.77 1.98
CA LYS A 185 -6.17 -18.20 3.19
C LYS A 185 -5.04 -18.03 4.21
N ILE A 186 -4.93 -16.82 4.73
CA ILE A 186 -3.83 -16.41 5.59
C ILE A 186 -4.41 -15.84 6.88
N THR A 187 -3.96 -16.38 8.01
CA THR A 187 -4.17 -15.76 9.33
C THR A 187 -2.92 -14.98 9.69
N ASN A 188 -3.06 -13.69 9.91
CA ASN A 188 -1.99 -12.79 10.31
C ASN A 188 -2.31 -12.21 11.70
N ASN A 189 -1.46 -12.49 12.70
CA ASN A 189 -1.53 -11.88 14.02
C ASN A 189 -0.48 -10.79 14.08
N PHE A 190 -0.92 -9.53 14.16
CA PHE A 190 -0.04 -8.37 14.15
C PHE A 190 -0.61 -7.23 15.00
N ALA A 191 0.25 -6.55 15.75
CA ALA A 191 -0.13 -5.41 16.57
C ALA A 191 -1.29 -5.71 17.56
N GLY A 192 -1.37 -6.95 18.05
CA GLY A 192 -2.42 -7.39 18.98
C GLY A 192 -3.78 -7.69 18.31
N SER A 193 -3.83 -7.67 16.99
CA SER A 193 -5.04 -7.98 16.21
C SER A 193 -4.82 -9.19 15.31
N GLU A 194 -5.89 -9.97 15.12
CA GLU A 194 -5.94 -11.02 14.12
C GLU A 194 -6.60 -10.51 12.84
N TYR A 195 -6.01 -10.86 11.71
CA TYR A 195 -6.51 -10.56 10.37
C TYR A 195 -6.62 -11.86 9.59
N THR A 196 -7.74 -12.09 8.92
CA THR A 196 -7.88 -13.17 7.95
C THR A 196 -7.90 -12.58 6.54
N ASN A 197 -6.98 -13.04 5.68
CA ASN A 197 -6.83 -12.54 4.34
C ASN A 197 -6.97 -13.67 3.31
N LEU A 198 -7.61 -13.38 2.18
CA LEU A 198 -7.55 -14.20 0.97
C LEU A 198 -6.59 -13.54 0.00
N VAL A 199 -5.55 -14.26 -0.39
CA VAL A 199 -4.41 -13.70 -1.14
C VAL A 199 -4.11 -14.60 -2.34
N THR A 200 -3.78 -13.99 -3.49
CA THR A 200 -3.30 -14.74 -4.65
C THR A 200 -1.86 -15.23 -4.41
N THR A 201 -1.41 -16.19 -5.20
CA THR A 201 0.00 -16.64 -5.19
C THR A 201 0.98 -15.55 -5.64
N ARG A 202 0.51 -14.41 -6.14
CA ARG A 202 1.29 -13.22 -6.50
C ARG A 202 1.32 -12.16 -5.38
N GLY A 203 0.71 -12.44 -4.22
CA GLY A 203 0.67 -11.51 -3.08
C GLY A 203 -0.44 -10.47 -3.15
N GLU A 204 -1.37 -10.55 -4.11
CA GLU A 204 -2.51 -9.63 -4.19
C GLU A 204 -3.58 -10.03 -3.16
N VAL A 205 -3.95 -9.11 -2.30
CA VAL A 205 -5.03 -9.31 -1.32
C VAL A 205 -6.38 -9.17 -2.04
N ILE A 206 -7.19 -10.22 -1.99
CA ILE A 206 -8.56 -10.23 -2.55
C ILE A 206 -9.57 -9.80 -1.48
N SER A 207 -9.40 -10.27 -0.26
CA SER A 207 -10.18 -9.79 0.87
C SER A 207 -9.35 -9.79 2.14
N ALA A 208 -9.66 -8.88 3.05
CA ALA A 208 -9.10 -8.81 4.39
C ALA A 208 -10.22 -8.58 5.39
N VAL A 209 -10.23 -9.37 6.46
CA VAL A 209 -11.24 -9.30 7.53
C VAL A 209 -10.51 -9.07 8.85
N THR A 210 -10.99 -8.11 9.63
CA THR A 210 -10.63 -7.92 11.04
C THR A 210 -11.78 -8.43 11.91
N PRO A 211 -11.71 -9.66 12.45
CA PRO A 211 -12.85 -10.26 13.15
C PRO A 211 -13.34 -9.44 14.34
N ALA A 212 -12.40 -8.87 15.11
CA ALA A 212 -12.72 -8.08 16.31
C ALA A 212 -13.62 -6.85 16.04
N THR A 213 -13.54 -6.25 14.84
CA THR A 213 -14.33 -5.07 14.45
C THR A 213 -15.39 -5.39 13.41
N SER A 214 -15.40 -6.61 12.88
CA SER A 214 -16.22 -7.03 11.73
C SER A 214 -16.04 -6.12 10.50
N ILE A 215 -14.86 -5.51 10.37
CA ILE A 215 -14.49 -4.74 9.18
C ILE A 215 -13.93 -5.71 8.15
N GLU A 216 -14.42 -5.59 6.94
CA GLU A 216 -14.00 -6.38 5.79
C GLU A 216 -13.69 -5.44 4.62
N SER A 217 -12.58 -5.65 3.93
CA SER A 217 -12.27 -5.02 2.65
C SER A 217 -12.21 -6.10 1.57
N GLU A 218 -12.90 -5.87 0.46
CA GLU A 218 -12.98 -6.79 -0.68
C GLU A 218 -12.57 -6.07 -1.96
N LEU A 219 -11.60 -6.63 -2.69
CA LEU A 219 -11.19 -6.13 -4.00
C LEU A 219 -12.35 -6.25 -4.98
N VAL A 220 -12.70 -5.14 -5.63
CA VAL A 220 -13.78 -5.08 -6.62
C VAL A 220 -13.24 -4.80 -8.02
N LYS A 221 -14.04 -5.16 -9.03
CA LYS A 221 -13.62 -5.05 -10.44
C LYS A 221 -13.47 -3.61 -10.92
N ASN A 222 -14.22 -2.67 -10.34
CA ASN A 222 -14.21 -1.29 -10.80
C ASN A 222 -14.36 -0.29 -9.65
N LYS A 223 -13.88 0.91 -9.90
CA LYS A 223 -13.93 2.04 -8.98
C LYS A 223 -15.36 2.36 -8.52
N THR A 224 -16.34 2.33 -9.44
CA THR A 224 -17.73 2.73 -9.14
C THR A 224 -18.33 1.86 -8.04
N GLU A 225 -18.11 0.55 -8.10
CA GLU A 225 -18.59 -0.40 -7.10
C GLU A 225 -18.01 -0.12 -5.70
N ALA A 226 -16.72 0.21 -5.62
CA ALA A 226 -16.06 0.54 -4.35
C ALA A 226 -16.57 1.87 -3.77
N THR A 227 -16.73 2.89 -4.62
CA THR A 227 -16.96 4.28 -4.17
C THR A 227 -18.43 4.67 -4.10
N GLU A 228 -19.36 3.76 -4.41
CA GLU A 228 -20.78 4.01 -4.45
C GLU A 228 -21.30 4.69 -3.16
N GLY A 229 -21.87 5.90 -3.32
CA GLY A 229 -22.43 6.68 -2.23
C GLY A 229 -21.41 7.21 -1.21
N VAL A 230 -20.11 7.12 -1.47
CA VAL A 230 -19.04 7.70 -0.65
C VAL A 230 -18.50 8.96 -1.32
N LYS A 231 -18.58 10.09 -0.63
CA LYS A 231 -18.09 11.38 -1.17
C LYS A 231 -16.60 11.53 -0.93
N LEU A 232 -15.86 11.83 -1.99
CA LEU A 232 -14.46 12.21 -1.93
C LEU A 232 -14.30 13.57 -2.63
N LYS A 233 -13.51 14.47 -2.06
CA LYS A 233 -13.20 15.76 -2.68
C LYS A 233 -12.49 15.54 -4.02
N ALA A 234 -12.91 16.26 -5.07
CA ALA A 234 -12.29 16.20 -6.39
C ALA A 234 -10.77 16.48 -6.29
N GLY A 235 -9.97 15.77 -7.10
CA GLY A 235 -8.52 15.90 -7.12
C GLY A 235 -7.79 15.19 -5.96
N THR A 236 -8.50 14.56 -5.00
CA THR A 236 -7.85 13.89 -3.87
C THR A 236 -7.01 12.69 -4.32
N LEU A 237 -7.53 11.87 -5.23
CA LEU A 237 -6.79 10.72 -5.75
C LEU A 237 -5.55 11.15 -6.51
N GLU A 238 -5.65 12.18 -7.35
CA GLU A 238 -4.53 12.74 -8.09
C GLU A 238 -3.46 13.28 -7.16
N LYS A 239 -3.86 13.97 -6.09
CA LYS A 239 -2.94 14.52 -5.10
C LYS A 239 -2.15 13.44 -4.37
N ILE A 240 -2.78 12.31 -4.04
CA ILE A 240 -2.17 11.22 -3.26
C ILE A 240 -1.35 10.29 -4.15
N PHE A 241 -1.86 9.93 -5.32
CA PHE A 241 -1.27 8.93 -6.21
C PHE A 241 -0.47 9.53 -7.38
N GLY A 242 -0.43 10.86 -7.52
CA GLY A 242 0.14 11.58 -8.68
C GLY A 242 -0.78 11.51 -9.91
N LYS A 243 -1.41 10.38 -10.16
CA LYS A 243 -2.45 10.14 -11.18
C LYS A 243 -3.54 9.30 -10.55
N ALA A 244 -4.80 9.64 -10.81
CA ALA A 244 -5.93 8.86 -10.29
C ALA A 244 -5.78 7.38 -10.70
N PRO A 245 -5.86 6.45 -9.73
CA PRO A 245 -5.79 5.03 -10.00
C PRO A 245 -6.87 4.59 -11.00
N ALA A 246 -6.49 3.79 -11.99
CA ALA A 246 -7.43 3.18 -12.92
C ALA A 246 -8.06 1.89 -12.34
N GLY A 247 -7.37 1.26 -11.36
CA GLY A 247 -7.82 0.03 -10.72
C GLY A 247 -7.77 -1.20 -11.63
N GLN A 248 -6.89 -1.19 -12.64
CA GLN A 248 -6.85 -2.24 -13.68
C GLN A 248 -5.60 -3.12 -13.62
N THR A 249 -4.67 -2.86 -12.73
CA THR A 249 -3.47 -3.69 -12.55
C THR A 249 -3.69 -4.64 -11.37
N ASN A 250 -4.55 -5.64 -11.55
CA ASN A 250 -4.86 -6.67 -10.57
C ASN A 250 -5.45 -7.92 -11.24
N ILE A 251 -5.68 -8.99 -10.46
CA ILE A 251 -6.11 -10.30 -10.94
C ILE A 251 -7.42 -10.27 -11.76
N TYR A 252 -8.31 -9.31 -11.55
CA TYR A 252 -9.56 -9.22 -12.30
C TYR A 252 -9.38 -8.67 -13.71
N HIS A 253 -8.26 -8.03 -14.01
CA HIS A 253 -7.97 -7.36 -15.28
C HIS A 253 -6.74 -7.90 -15.99
N THR A 254 -5.78 -8.44 -15.25
CA THR A 254 -4.64 -9.13 -15.88
C THR A 254 -5.08 -10.51 -16.35
N LYS A 255 -5.01 -10.77 -17.66
CA LYS A 255 -5.17 -12.13 -18.16
C LYS A 255 -4.12 -12.99 -17.47
N GLY A 256 -4.55 -14.05 -16.77
CA GLY A 256 -3.63 -15.00 -16.15
C GLY A 256 -2.64 -15.53 -17.19
N ASN A 257 -1.36 -15.33 -16.91
CA ASN A 257 -0.29 -16.07 -17.56
C ASN A 257 -0.18 -17.43 -16.92
#